data_b038aa0fe561728551c33b33804e08eb
#
_entry.id   b038aa0fe561728551c33b33804e08eb
#
_cell.length_a   1.000
_cell.length_b   1.000
_cell.length_c   1.000
_cell.angle_alpha   90.00
_cell.angle_beta   90.00
_cell.angle_gamma   90.00
#
_symmetry.space_group_name_H-M   'P 1'
#
loop_
_entity.id
_entity.type
_entity.pdbx_description
1 polymer ?
#
loop_
_entity_poly.entity_id
_entity_poly.type
_entity_poly.pdbx_seq_one_letter_code
_entity_poly.pdbx_strand_id
1 'polypeptide(L)'
;MSKVVNSEWDLVMEAYRKGNAKRLLWVEEKRKRYQAVYDSKGEKKTCEEILEIFKSGGFIIDVRNPVDYISGGKLHNSVNVPIDGLLNWCNANERINKNTPILVYSNHGNLAESALQALEENNYANVTNIGTHKWYNLCS
;
A
#
# COMPACT_ATOMS: atom_id res chain seq x y z
N MET A 1 7.70 14.55 -6.40
CA MET A 1 7.59 13.10 -6.43
C MET A 1 8.34 12.49 -5.26
N SER A 2 7.65 11.76 -4.48
CA SER A 2 8.34 11.10 -3.40
C SER A 2 8.92 9.78 -3.88
N LYS A 3 10.19 9.59 -3.63
CA LYS A 3 10.84 8.31 -3.81
C LYS A 3 10.81 7.58 -2.50
N VAL A 4 10.69 6.28 -2.54
CA VAL A 4 10.98 5.45 -1.39
C VAL A 4 12.50 5.34 -1.31
N VAL A 5 13.10 6.31 -0.64
CA VAL A 5 14.53 6.33 -0.41
C VAL A 5 14.75 6.31 1.08
N ASN A 6 15.59 5.42 1.55
CA ASN A 6 16.05 5.44 2.92
C ASN A 6 17.55 5.17 2.93
N SER A 7 18.21 5.60 3.99
CA SER A 7 19.66 5.48 4.11
C SER A 7 20.14 4.02 4.06
N GLU A 8 19.31 3.08 4.52
CA GLU A 8 19.65 1.67 4.46
C GLU A 8 19.76 1.18 3.01
N TRP A 9 18.80 1.56 2.16
CA TRP A 9 18.83 1.22 0.75
C TRP A 9 20.07 1.78 0.07
N ASP A 10 20.39 3.04 0.33
CA ASP A 10 21.57 3.69 -0.25
C ASP A 10 22.86 2.98 0.16
N LEU A 11 22.97 2.57 1.41
CA LEU A 11 24.12 1.82 1.90
C LEU A 11 24.23 0.45 1.23
N VAL A 12 23.13 -0.24 1.03
CA VAL A 12 23.11 -1.51 0.33
C VAL A 12 23.60 -1.37 -1.09
N MET A 13 23.11 -0.36 -1.80
CA MET A 13 23.51 -0.12 -3.19
C MET A 13 24.96 0.31 -3.32
N GLU A 14 25.46 1.06 -2.37
CA GLU A 14 26.87 1.44 -2.36
C GLU A 14 27.77 0.24 -2.14
N ALA A 15 27.44 -0.63 -1.18
CA ALA A 15 28.18 -1.86 -0.93
C ALA A 15 28.20 -2.76 -2.17
N TYR A 16 27.09 -2.86 -2.87
CA TYR A 16 26.96 -3.63 -4.10
C TYR A 16 27.90 -3.08 -5.19
N ARG A 17 27.90 -1.76 -5.38
CA ARG A 17 28.76 -1.09 -6.38
C ARG A 17 30.24 -1.25 -6.08
N LYS A 18 30.61 -1.28 -4.81
CA LYS A 18 32.01 -1.46 -4.42
C LYS A 18 32.51 -2.90 -4.57
N GLY A 19 31.63 -3.82 -4.90
CA GLY A 19 32.00 -5.22 -5.12
C GLY A 19 32.56 -5.92 -3.89
N ASN A 20 32.04 -5.58 -2.70
CA ASN A 20 32.51 -6.17 -1.46
C ASN A 20 32.04 -7.62 -1.35
N ALA A 21 32.92 -8.56 -1.71
CA ALA A 21 32.59 -9.98 -1.80
C ALA A 21 32.15 -10.58 -0.46
N LYS A 22 32.66 -10.08 0.66
CA LYS A 22 32.29 -10.60 1.97
C LYS A 22 30.83 -10.34 2.34
N ARG A 23 30.22 -9.34 1.72
CA ARG A 23 28.85 -8.95 1.99
C ARG A 23 27.89 -9.22 0.83
N LEU A 24 28.38 -9.87 -0.20
CA LEU A 24 27.62 -10.01 -1.44
C LEU A 24 26.26 -10.72 -1.21
N LEU A 25 26.24 -11.81 -0.47
CA LEU A 25 25.00 -12.53 -0.17
C LEU A 25 24.03 -11.67 0.63
N TRP A 26 24.54 -10.95 1.64
CA TRP A 26 23.72 -10.06 2.44
C TRP A 26 23.15 -8.91 1.60
N VAL A 27 23.97 -8.33 0.72
CA VAL A 27 23.55 -7.25 -0.18
C VAL A 27 22.46 -7.74 -1.13
N GLU A 28 22.62 -8.93 -1.72
CA GLU A 28 21.63 -9.51 -2.62
C GLU A 28 20.29 -9.74 -1.92
N GLU A 29 20.33 -10.22 -0.69
CA GLU A 29 19.12 -10.45 0.08
C GLU A 29 18.39 -9.14 0.38
N LYS A 30 19.12 -8.11 0.79
CA LYS A 30 18.56 -6.78 1.03
C LYS A 30 18.02 -6.17 -0.26
N ARG A 31 18.76 -6.30 -1.36
CA ARG A 31 18.32 -5.80 -2.66
C ARG A 31 16.99 -6.40 -3.08
N LYS A 32 16.84 -7.71 -2.94
CA LYS A 32 15.59 -8.38 -3.27
C LYS A 32 14.42 -7.86 -2.43
N ARG A 33 14.66 -7.63 -1.15
CA ARG A 33 13.63 -7.12 -0.24
C ARG A 33 13.16 -5.73 -0.63
N TYR A 34 14.09 -4.83 -0.93
CA TYR A 34 13.73 -3.48 -1.38
C TYR A 34 13.12 -3.48 -2.78
N GLN A 35 13.60 -4.35 -3.65
CA GLN A 35 13.05 -4.48 -4.99
C GLN A 35 11.58 -4.90 -4.94
N ALA A 36 11.22 -5.81 -4.04
CA ALA A 36 9.83 -6.23 -3.88
C ALA A 36 8.92 -5.06 -3.49
N VAL A 37 9.42 -4.12 -2.69
CA VAL A 37 8.66 -2.91 -2.32
C VAL A 37 8.48 -1.99 -3.53
N TYR A 38 9.54 -1.78 -4.31
CA TYR A 38 9.47 -0.95 -5.52
C TYR A 38 8.55 -1.57 -6.57
N ASP A 39 8.57 -2.90 -6.68
CA ASP A 39 7.77 -3.63 -7.67
C ASP A 39 6.34 -3.88 -7.23
N SER A 40 5.95 -3.36 -6.07
CA SER A 40 4.58 -3.52 -5.59
C SER A 40 3.58 -2.94 -6.58
N LYS A 41 2.46 -3.64 -6.75
CA LYS A 41 1.39 -3.18 -7.63
C LYS A 41 0.65 -2.01 -6.99
N GLY A 42 0.20 -1.09 -7.84
CA GLY A 42 -0.61 0.02 -7.40
C GLY A 42 -0.19 1.34 -8.01
N GLU A 43 -1.01 2.34 -7.80
CA GLU A 43 -0.76 3.71 -8.22
C GLU A 43 -0.31 4.52 -7.03
N LYS A 44 0.94 4.93 -7.03
CA LYS A 44 1.49 5.69 -5.90
C LYS A 44 0.90 7.09 -5.85
N LYS A 45 0.40 7.47 -4.68
CA LYS A 45 -0.15 8.80 -4.40
C LYS A 45 0.79 9.58 -3.49
N THR A 46 0.62 10.89 -3.42
CA THR A 46 1.31 11.70 -2.41
C THR A 46 0.53 11.67 -1.10
N CYS A 47 1.19 12.03 0.00
CA CYS A 47 0.52 12.15 1.28
C CYS A 47 -0.62 13.17 1.23
N GLU A 48 -0.41 14.27 0.51
CA GLU A 48 -1.41 15.33 0.35
C GLU A 48 -2.65 14.82 -0.41
N GLU A 49 -2.44 14.07 -1.48
CA GLU A 49 -3.55 13.48 -2.25
C GLU A 49 -4.40 12.54 -1.41
N ILE A 50 -3.74 11.68 -0.63
CA ILE A 50 -4.44 10.73 0.25
C ILE A 50 -5.25 11.48 1.31
N LEU A 51 -4.65 12.49 1.93
CA LEU A 51 -5.32 13.28 2.95
C LEU A 51 -6.52 14.04 2.39
N GLU A 52 -6.36 14.60 1.20
CA GLU A 52 -7.43 15.34 0.53
C GLU A 52 -8.62 14.43 0.22
N ILE A 53 -8.37 13.24 -0.28
CA ILE A 53 -9.40 12.25 -0.55
C ILE A 53 -10.12 11.87 0.75
N PHE A 54 -9.37 11.63 1.81
CA PHE A 54 -9.96 11.29 3.10
C PHE A 54 -10.83 12.42 3.65
N LYS A 55 -10.36 13.66 3.59
CA LYS A 55 -11.11 14.83 4.05
C LYS A 55 -12.39 15.06 3.25
N SER A 56 -12.40 14.66 2.00
CA SER A 56 -13.56 14.80 1.11
C SER A 56 -14.59 13.68 1.27
N GLY A 57 -14.41 12.81 2.26
CA GLY A 57 -15.33 11.71 2.52
C GLY A 57 -14.92 10.39 1.91
N GLY A 58 -13.72 10.30 1.36
CA GLY A 58 -13.18 9.05 0.85
C GLY A 58 -12.70 8.12 1.96
N PHE A 59 -12.47 6.87 1.61
CA PHE A 59 -12.04 5.85 2.55
C PHE A 59 -10.66 5.31 2.19
N ILE A 60 -9.86 5.02 3.20
CA ILE A 60 -8.56 4.36 3.06
C ILE A 60 -8.70 3.00 3.71
N ILE A 61 -8.64 1.95 2.92
CA ILE A 61 -8.95 0.59 3.41
C ILE A 61 -7.71 -0.30 3.29
N ASP A 62 -7.34 -0.87 4.42
CA ASP A 62 -6.30 -1.90 4.50
C ASP A 62 -6.99 -3.25 4.35
N VAL A 63 -6.69 -3.97 3.27
CA VAL A 63 -7.35 -5.24 2.96
C VAL A 63 -6.57 -6.46 3.46
N ARG A 64 -5.52 -6.24 4.25
CA ARG A 64 -4.75 -7.31 4.86
C ARG A 64 -5.52 -7.98 5.99
N ASN A 65 -5.00 -9.09 6.50
CA ASN A 65 -5.57 -9.69 7.70
C ASN A 65 -5.31 -8.79 8.91
N PRO A 66 -6.10 -8.95 10.00
CA PRO A 66 -5.97 -8.07 11.17
C PRO A 66 -4.60 -8.10 11.85
N VAL A 67 -3.91 -9.22 11.80
CA VAL A 67 -2.57 -9.35 12.41
C VAL A 67 -1.59 -8.42 11.70
N ASP A 68 -1.59 -8.40 10.38
CA ASP A 68 -0.72 -7.53 9.60
C ASP A 68 -1.05 -6.05 9.85
N TYR A 69 -2.32 -5.74 9.94
CA TYR A 69 -2.77 -4.37 10.21
C TYR A 69 -2.28 -3.87 11.56
N ILE A 70 -2.36 -4.72 12.59
CA ILE A 70 -2.01 -4.34 13.95
C ILE A 70 -0.49 -4.26 14.14
N SER A 71 0.25 -5.21 13.59
CA SER A 71 1.68 -5.37 13.89
C SER A 71 2.63 -4.92 12.78
N GLY A 72 2.15 -4.80 11.55
CA GLY A 72 3.01 -4.59 10.39
C GLY A 72 3.10 -3.16 9.87
N GLY A 73 2.59 -2.19 10.60
CA GLY A 73 2.48 -0.81 10.14
C GLY A 73 1.23 -0.59 9.30
N LYS A 74 0.71 0.62 9.30
CA LYS A 74 -0.53 0.96 8.59
C LYS A 74 -0.54 2.44 8.23
N LEU A 75 -1.38 2.81 7.26
CA LEU A 75 -1.60 4.22 6.96
C LEU A 75 -2.48 4.87 8.02
N HIS A 76 -2.17 6.11 8.32
CA HIS A 76 -3.01 6.94 9.17
C HIS A 76 -4.39 7.11 8.53
N ASN A 77 -5.43 7.12 9.33
CA ASN A 77 -6.83 7.22 8.89
C ASN A 77 -7.34 6.01 8.10
N SER A 78 -6.59 4.91 8.06
CA SER A 78 -7.06 3.71 7.40
C SER A 78 -7.95 2.88 8.32
N VAL A 79 -8.83 2.11 7.70
CA VAL A 79 -9.64 1.12 8.38
C VAL A 79 -9.27 -0.26 7.84
N ASN A 80 -9.19 -1.25 8.72
CA ASN A 80 -8.88 -2.61 8.29
C ASN A 80 -10.17 -3.36 7.95
N VAL A 81 -10.30 -3.69 6.69
CA VAL A 81 -11.41 -4.53 6.20
C VAL A 81 -10.79 -5.63 5.36
N PRO A 82 -10.55 -6.81 5.93
CA PRO A 82 -9.96 -7.92 5.18
C PRO A 82 -10.74 -8.21 3.91
N ILE A 83 -10.02 -8.61 2.86
CA ILE A 83 -10.60 -8.75 1.53
C ILE A 83 -11.83 -9.63 1.48
N ASP A 84 -11.88 -10.68 2.30
CA ASP A 84 -13.00 -11.62 2.29
C ASP A 84 -14.33 -10.98 2.67
N GLY A 85 -14.30 -9.93 3.48
CA GLY A 85 -15.50 -9.22 3.90
C GLY A 85 -15.69 -7.85 3.27
N LEU A 86 -14.80 -7.47 2.37
CA LEU A 86 -14.75 -6.11 1.86
C LEU A 86 -16.02 -5.69 1.12
N LEU A 87 -16.50 -6.51 0.20
CA LEU A 87 -17.67 -6.16 -0.59
C LEU A 87 -18.92 -5.99 0.28
N ASN A 88 -19.13 -6.93 1.20
CA ASN A 88 -20.25 -6.85 2.13
C ASN A 88 -20.15 -5.62 3.03
N TRP A 89 -18.93 -5.31 3.48
CA TRP A 89 -18.70 -4.14 4.32
C TRP A 89 -19.02 -2.84 3.58
N CYS A 90 -18.57 -2.72 2.33
CA CYS A 90 -18.84 -1.55 1.50
C CYS A 90 -20.34 -1.42 1.21
N ASN A 91 -21.00 -2.52 0.87
CA ASN A 91 -22.44 -2.52 0.56
C ASN A 91 -23.29 -2.15 1.77
N ALA A 92 -22.86 -2.51 2.96
CA ALA A 92 -23.59 -2.23 4.21
C ALA A 92 -23.28 -0.86 4.80
N ASN A 93 -22.26 -0.17 4.31
CA ASN A 93 -21.82 1.10 4.87
C ASN A 93 -22.61 2.25 4.24
N GLU A 94 -23.42 2.93 5.04
CA GLU A 94 -24.26 4.04 4.57
C GLU A 94 -23.46 5.24 4.06
N ARG A 95 -22.19 5.37 4.46
CA ARG A 95 -21.33 6.46 4.03
C ARG A 95 -20.68 6.19 2.68
N ILE A 96 -20.82 4.97 2.15
CA ILE A 96 -20.21 4.58 0.88
C ILE A 96 -21.30 4.38 -0.16
N ASN A 97 -21.24 5.13 -1.24
CA ASN A 97 -22.04 4.87 -2.43
C ASN A 97 -21.13 4.44 -3.57
N LYS A 98 -21.68 4.19 -4.73
CA LYS A 98 -20.90 3.68 -5.88
C LYS A 98 -19.90 4.68 -6.43
N ASN A 99 -19.97 5.94 -6.05
CA ASN A 99 -19.05 6.99 -6.50
C ASN A 99 -18.08 7.46 -5.41
N THR A 100 -18.23 6.97 -4.19
CA THR A 100 -17.34 7.36 -3.10
C THR A 100 -15.91 6.94 -3.40
N PRO A 101 -14.91 7.84 -3.24
CA PRO A 101 -13.51 7.47 -3.43
C PRO A 101 -13.08 6.44 -2.40
N ILE A 102 -12.52 5.33 -2.88
CA ILE A 102 -12.02 4.25 -2.03
C ILE A 102 -10.57 3.97 -2.43
N LEU A 103 -9.67 4.14 -1.48
CA LEU A 103 -8.26 3.79 -1.65
C LEU A 103 -8.01 2.48 -0.93
N VAL A 104 -7.45 1.49 -1.62
CA VAL A 104 -7.13 0.18 -1.03
C VAL A 104 -5.63 -0.04 -1.08
N TYR A 105 -5.08 -0.68 -0.07
CA TYR A 105 -3.67 -1.06 -0.04
C TYR A 105 -3.46 -2.38 0.69
N SER A 106 -2.30 -2.97 0.47
CA SER A 106 -1.91 -4.24 1.09
C SER A 106 -0.40 -4.26 1.30
N ASN A 107 0.20 -5.43 1.53
CA ASN A 107 1.65 -5.53 1.74
C ASN A 107 2.47 -5.20 0.47
N HIS A 108 2.01 -5.67 -0.69
CA HIS A 108 2.70 -5.48 -1.98
C HIS A 108 1.75 -5.08 -3.09
N GLY A 109 0.54 -4.69 -2.77
CA GLY A 109 -0.46 -4.26 -3.74
C GLY A 109 -1.19 -5.38 -4.46
N ASN A 110 -0.78 -6.64 -4.31
CA ASN A 110 -1.44 -7.76 -5.00
C ASN A 110 -2.83 -8.03 -4.47
N LEU A 111 -2.97 -8.10 -3.15
CA LEU A 111 -4.27 -8.29 -2.52
C LEU A 111 -5.17 -7.09 -2.76
N ALA A 112 -4.59 -5.88 -2.73
CA ALA A 112 -5.32 -4.65 -3.04
C ALA A 112 -5.80 -4.64 -4.49
N GLU A 113 -5.03 -5.22 -5.42
CA GLU A 113 -5.46 -5.34 -6.82
C GLU A 113 -6.69 -6.23 -6.94
N SER A 114 -6.70 -7.35 -6.23
CA SER A 114 -7.87 -8.24 -6.17
C SER A 114 -9.08 -7.52 -5.57
N ALA A 115 -8.86 -6.71 -4.54
CA ALA A 115 -9.90 -5.91 -3.92
C ALA A 115 -10.48 -4.88 -4.89
N LEU A 116 -9.60 -4.19 -5.62
CA LEU A 116 -10.01 -3.24 -6.66
C LEU A 116 -10.90 -3.92 -7.70
N GLN A 117 -10.47 -5.06 -8.22
CA GLN A 117 -11.24 -5.79 -9.22
C GLN A 117 -12.62 -6.22 -8.69
N ALA A 118 -12.68 -6.73 -7.47
CA ALA A 118 -13.94 -7.15 -6.88
C ALA A 118 -14.92 -5.98 -6.72
N LEU A 119 -14.41 -4.83 -6.29
CA LEU A 119 -15.25 -3.65 -6.14
C LEU A 119 -15.71 -3.09 -7.50
N GLU A 120 -14.81 -3.05 -8.47
CA GLU A 120 -15.16 -2.59 -9.83
C GLU A 120 -16.20 -3.49 -10.49
N GLU A 121 -16.08 -4.79 -10.32
CA GLU A 121 -17.07 -5.75 -10.82
C GLU A 121 -18.46 -5.55 -10.20
N ASN A 122 -18.51 -4.90 -9.06
CA ASN A 122 -19.75 -4.60 -8.35
C ASN A 122 -20.13 -3.11 -8.45
N ASN A 123 -19.64 -2.45 -9.50
CA ASN A 123 -20.00 -1.10 -9.92
C ASN A 123 -19.54 0.03 -8.99
N TYR A 124 -18.55 -0.22 -8.16
CA TYR A 124 -17.87 0.86 -7.46
C TYR A 124 -16.95 1.56 -8.45
N ALA A 125 -17.23 2.82 -8.76
CA ALA A 125 -16.63 3.51 -9.88
C ALA A 125 -15.34 4.27 -9.56
N ASN A 126 -15.02 4.45 -8.28
CA ASN A 126 -13.93 5.33 -7.88
C ASN A 126 -13.00 4.65 -6.88
N VAL A 127 -12.44 3.52 -7.29
CA VAL A 127 -11.54 2.72 -6.45
C VAL A 127 -10.13 2.82 -7.02
N THR A 128 -9.15 3.02 -6.14
CA THR A 128 -7.74 3.06 -6.53
C THR A 128 -6.92 2.15 -5.62
N ASN A 129 -6.11 1.30 -6.23
CA ASN A 129 -5.10 0.53 -5.51
C ASN A 129 -3.89 1.44 -5.33
N ILE A 130 -3.62 1.86 -4.10
CA ILE A 130 -2.50 2.75 -3.78
C ILE A 130 -1.24 2.00 -3.35
N GLY A 131 -1.22 0.68 -3.51
CA GLY A 131 -0.03 -0.13 -3.40
C GLY A 131 0.21 -0.71 -2.02
N THR A 132 1.31 -0.33 -1.43
CA THR A 132 1.75 -0.86 -0.13
C THR A 132 1.85 0.25 0.90
N HIS A 133 1.53 -0.08 2.16
CA HIS A 133 1.71 0.86 3.26
C HIS A 133 3.16 1.34 3.36
N LYS A 134 4.11 0.55 2.89
CA LYS A 134 5.54 0.88 2.94
C LYS A 134 5.92 2.10 2.09
N TRP A 135 5.13 2.42 1.09
CA TRP A 135 5.36 3.64 0.29
C TRP A 135 5.01 4.93 1.05
N TYR A 136 4.26 4.81 2.14
CA TYR A 136 3.66 5.95 2.84
C TYR A 136 4.15 6.09 4.28
N ASN A 137 5.33 5.58 4.59
CA ASN A 137 5.89 5.63 5.94
C ASN A 137 6.03 7.04 6.50
N LEU A 138 6.15 8.03 5.63
CA LEU A 138 6.29 9.44 6.04
C LEU A 138 4.96 10.19 6.11
N CYS A 139 3.86 9.55 5.73
CA CYS A 139 2.54 10.14 5.86
C CYS A 139 2.05 9.97 7.30
N SER A 140 1.79 11.03 7.97
CA SER A 140 1.35 10.98 9.36
C SER A 140 -0.04 11.61 9.53
#